data_fa93087f6a9c490ccac040c5303baebd
#
_entry.id   fa93087f6a9c490ccac040c5303baebd
#
_cell.length_a   1.000
_cell.length_b   1.000
_cell.length_c   1.000
_cell.angle_alpha   90.00
_cell.angle_beta   90.00
_cell.angle_gamma   90.00
#
_symmetry.space_group_name_H-M   'P 1'
#
loop_
_entity.id
_entity.type
_entity.pdbx_description
1 polymer ?
#
loop_
_entity_poly.entity_id
_entity_poly.type
_entity_poly.pdbx_seq_one_letter_code
_entity_poly.pdbx_strand_id
1 'polypeptide(L)'
;MTNLTELQNLVDRFHANIDFYKDARNAYNEHSCRIEYIDPLLKLLGWDVANEKGLAPQYREVIAENYSTRTDRPDYTITLRGVPKFFVEAKKPAVDITRDADPAIQTRKYGWNAKHRLAVLTNFEYLAIYDTCHIAHEDDGCAVARYRLYHYTEYVEKIDEIVGLIARDTVYSGDFDAYLDANFPATGGQTQQVDTLFLSQINEWRVALSNELYAQGGRYASLEVLNDVVQEFINQIVFLRICEDKNLPLYHKLKDTITDADQLQPKLEELFRSADRRYNSGMFSGEDIIFDLSCEVIKGMIEDLYYPQSPYLFNIIEPNLLGKICEIFLTEQLVLLENNTIGLGKKKDCQNRSVVTTPTEIVKYMVDKTLSKVCEGKTPSEILNISVADIA
;
A
#
# COMPACT_ATOMS: atom_id res chain seq x y z
N MET A 1 -16.86 -5.90 27.80
CA MET A 1 -15.82 -5.82 28.85
C MET A 1 -14.85 -6.95 28.62
N THR A 2 -13.56 -6.66 28.56
CA THR A 2 -12.48 -7.64 28.40
C THR A 2 -12.46 -8.58 29.61
N ASN A 3 -12.34 -9.88 29.39
CA ASN A 3 -12.26 -10.86 30.45
C ASN A 3 -10.86 -10.84 31.08
N LEU A 4 -10.72 -10.12 32.21
CA LEU A 4 -9.44 -9.95 32.91
C LEU A 4 -8.82 -11.27 33.37
N THR A 5 -9.64 -12.25 33.73
CA THR A 5 -9.16 -13.58 34.18
C THR A 5 -8.53 -14.34 33.00
N GLU A 6 -9.15 -14.29 31.82
CA GLU A 6 -8.57 -14.91 30.63
C GLU A 6 -7.31 -14.20 30.17
N LEU A 7 -7.26 -12.86 30.27
CA LEU A 7 -6.06 -12.10 29.96
C LEU A 7 -4.92 -12.47 30.93
N GLN A 8 -5.18 -12.55 32.22
CA GLN A 8 -4.16 -12.97 33.20
C GLN A 8 -3.65 -14.39 32.90
N ASN A 9 -4.55 -15.33 32.59
CA ASN A 9 -4.16 -16.70 32.22
C ASN A 9 -3.27 -16.73 30.97
N LEU A 10 -3.56 -15.87 29.99
CA LEU A 10 -2.77 -15.76 28.75
C LEU A 10 -1.36 -15.23 29.06
N VAL A 11 -1.27 -14.19 29.90
CA VAL A 11 -0.02 -13.60 30.38
C VAL A 11 0.81 -14.61 31.19
N ASP A 12 0.19 -15.32 32.11
CA ASP A 12 0.87 -16.32 32.96
C ASP A 12 1.43 -17.47 32.10
N ARG A 13 0.65 -17.95 31.11
CA ARG A 13 1.10 -19.00 30.19
C ARG A 13 2.28 -18.53 29.34
N PHE A 14 2.29 -17.28 28.87
CA PHE A 14 3.42 -16.72 28.14
C PHE A 14 4.65 -16.60 29.01
N HIS A 15 4.47 -16.07 30.23
CA HIS A 15 5.53 -15.92 31.23
C HIS A 15 6.23 -17.26 31.57
N ALA A 16 5.45 -18.32 31.74
CA ALA A 16 5.98 -19.65 32.07
C ALA A 16 6.87 -20.24 30.95
N ASN A 17 6.76 -19.77 29.72
CA ASN A 17 7.44 -20.32 28.55
C ASN A 17 8.33 -19.32 27.81
N ILE A 18 8.50 -18.12 28.31
CA ILE A 18 9.17 -17.01 27.62
C ILE A 18 10.60 -17.35 27.18
N ASP A 19 11.37 -18.04 28.05
CA ASP A 19 12.74 -18.43 27.75
C ASP A 19 12.82 -19.37 26.54
N PHE A 20 11.85 -20.29 26.41
CA PHE A 20 11.74 -21.16 25.24
C PHE A 20 11.39 -20.37 23.98
N TYR A 21 10.43 -19.45 24.07
CA TYR A 21 9.98 -18.66 22.91
C TYR A 21 11.04 -17.69 22.38
N LYS A 22 11.90 -17.18 23.28
CA LYS A 22 12.97 -16.23 22.93
C LYS A 22 14.23 -16.91 22.40
N ASP A 23 14.39 -18.23 22.57
CA ASP A 23 15.54 -18.93 22.00
C ASP A 23 15.36 -19.13 20.49
N ALA A 24 16.11 -18.34 19.72
CA ALA A 24 16.05 -18.37 18.25
C ALA A 24 16.37 -19.73 17.61
N ARG A 25 16.99 -20.65 18.39
CA ARG A 25 17.31 -22.02 17.94
C ARG A 25 16.08 -22.93 17.98
N ASN A 26 15.04 -22.56 18.70
CA ASN A 26 13.83 -23.33 18.80
C ASN A 26 12.96 -23.16 17.55
N ALA A 27 12.13 -24.16 17.27
CA ALA A 27 11.21 -24.16 16.15
C ALA A 27 9.98 -23.24 16.37
N TYR A 28 9.91 -22.49 17.49
CA TYR A 28 8.80 -21.59 17.74
C TYR A 28 8.81 -20.42 16.73
N ASN A 29 7.77 -20.34 15.95
CA ASN A 29 7.69 -19.43 14.83
C ASN A 29 6.57 -18.38 15.03
N GLU A 30 6.48 -17.46 14.12
CA GLU A 30 5.49 -16.39 14.13
C GLU A 30 4.06 -16.92 14.04
N HIS A 31 3.81 -17.94 13.22
CA HIS A 31 2.50 -18.59 13.11
C HIS A 31 2.02 -19.17 14.45
N SER A 32 2.91 -19.86 15.17
CA SER A 32 2.59 -20.37 16.52
C SER A 32 2.28 -19.23 17.48
N CYS A 33 3.06 -18.15 17.48
CA CYS A 33 2.83 -16.97 18.29
C CYS A 33 1.47 -16.32 17.98
N ARG A 34 1.10 -16.25 16.72
CA ARG A 34 -0.20 -15.73 16.29
C ARG A 34 -1.34 -16.54 16.89
N ILE A 35 -1.36 -17.84 16.66
CA ILE A 35 -2.45 -18.72 17.11
C ILE A 35 -2.53 -18.81 18.64
N GLU A 36 -1.40 -18.88 19.31
CA GLU A 36 -1.38 -19.15 20.76
C GLU A 36 -1.57 -17.90 21.61
N TYR A 37 -1.20 -16.72 21.11
CA TYR A 37 -1.15 -15.49 21.89
C TYR A 37 -1.80 -14.29 21.24
N ILE A 38 -1.51 -13.99 19.96
CA ILE A 38 -1.99 -12.76 19.31
C ILE A 38 -3.47 -12.89 18.95
N ASP A 39 -3.90 -14.00 18.37
CA ASP A 39 -5.32 -14.27 18.08
C ASP A 39 -6.18 -14.25 19.36
N PRO A 40 -5.77 -14.93 20.48
CA PRO A 40 -6.47 -14.81 21.74
C PRO A 40 -6.52 -13.38 22.30
N LEU A 41 -5.43 -12.61 22.19
CA LEU A 41 -5.42 -11.21 22.61
C LEU A 41 -6.41 -10.38 21.81
N LEU A 42 -6.43 -10.51 20.48
CA LEU A 42 -7.39 -9.82 19.60
C LEU A 42 -8.83 -10.24 19.92
N LYS A 43 -9.09 -11.53 20.23
CA LYS A 43 -10.41 -12.00 20.69
C LYS A 43 -10.81 -11.37 22.01
N LEU A 44 -9.90 -11.24 22.98
CA LEU A 44 -10.13 -10.55 24.25
C LEU A 44 -10.44 -9.06 24.06
N LEU A 45 -9.90 -8.45 23.01
CA LEU A 45 -10.24 -7.08 22.60
C LEU A 45 -11.56 -7.01 21.80
N GLY A 46 -12.28 -8.13 21.67
CA GLY A 46 -13.61 -8.23 21.10
C GLY A 46 -13.65 -8.54 19.60
N TRP A 47 -12.51 -8.72 18.94
CA TRP A 47 -12.43 -8.97 17.50
C TRP A 47 -12.76 -10.42 17.13
N ASP A 48 -13.55 -10.58 16.06
CA ASP A 48 -13.90 -11.90 15.49
C ASP A 48 -12.79 -12.39 14.53
N VAL A 49 -11.70 -12.88 15.12
CA VAL A 49 -10.51 -13.32 14.36
C VAL A 49 -10.80 -14.53 13.48
N ALA A 50 -11.60 -15.48 13.98
CA ALA A 50 -11.91 -16.73 13.29
C ALA A 50 -13.15 -16.65 12.38
N ASN A 51 -13.78 -15.48 12.30
CA ASN A 51 -15.07 -15.31 11.61
C ASN A 51 -16.18 -16.24 12.15
N GLU A 52 -16.26 -16.36 13.46
CA GLU A 52 -17.28 -17.20 14.15
C GLU A 52 -18.71 -16.71 13.88
N LYS A 53 -18.87 -15.41 13.54
CA LYS A 53 -20.14 -14.80 13.11
C LYS A 53 -20.56 -15.18 11.70
N GLY A 54 -19.69 -15.85 10.93
CA GLY A 54 -19.97 -16.26 9.56
C GLY A 54 -20.19 -15.12 8.57
N LEU A 55 -19.50 -13.99 8.78
CA LEU A 55 -19.59 -12.84 7.88
C LEU A 55 -19.00 -13.17 6.51
N ALA A 56 -19.60 -12.61 5.46
CA ALA A 56 -19.06 -12.72 4.11
C ALA A 56 -17.62 -12.16 4.06
N PRO A 57 -16.74 -12.68 3.19
CA PRO A 57 -15.31 -12.32 3.19
C PRO A 57 -15.03 -10.83 3.22
N GLN A 58 -15.81 -10.03 2.50
CA GLN A 58 -15.65 -8.58 2.43
C GLN A 58 -16.09 -7.82 3.71
N TYR A 59 -16.81 -8.49 4.62
CA TYR A 59 -17.31 -7.91 5.87
C TYR A 59 -16.66 -8.48 7.12
N ARG A 60 -15.66 -9.36 6.96
CA ARG A 60 -14.91 -9.90 8.10
C ARG A 60 -14.32 -8.76 8.93
N GLU A 61 -14.36 -8.89 10.25
CA GLU A 61 -13.78 -7.91 11.17
C GLU A 61 -12.25 -7.99 11.18
N VAL A 62 -11.70 -9.18 10.97
CA VAL A 62 -10.26 -9.43 10.88
C VAL A 62 -9.97 -10.22 9.60
N ILE A 63 -9.09 -9.68 8.79
CA ILE A 63 -8.55 -10.38 7.62
C ILE A 63 -7.11 -10.75 7.98
N ALA A 64 -6.89 -12.04 8.21
CA ALA A 64 -5.56 -12.59 8.49
C ALA A 64 -4.92 -13.10 7.19
N GLU A 65 -3.67 -12.69 6.93
CA GLU A 65 -2.94 -13.20 5.77
C GLU A 65 -2.45 -14.64 5.99
N ASN A 66 -2.53 -15.42 4.90
CA ASN A 66 -2.00 -16.78 4.87
C ASN A 66 -0.53 -16.76 4.44
N TYR A 67 0.34 -17.46 5.16
CA TYR A 67 1.78 -17.60 4.87
C TYR A 67 2.15 -18.16 3.49
N SER A 68 1.17 -18.59 2.70
CA SER A 68 1.41 -19.18 1.38
C SER A 68 1.61 -18.18 0.25
N THR A 69 1.30 -16.91 0.48
CA THR A 69 1.45 -15.84 -0.52
C THR A 69 2.64 -14.95 -0.17
N ARG A 70 3.62 -14.87 -1.08
CA ARG A 70 4.79 -13.98 -0.97
C ARG A 70 4.39 -12.53 -1.27
N THR A 71 3.49 -11.98 -0.47
CA THR A 71 3.06 -10.58 -0.63
C THR A 71 3.49 -9.78 0.58
N ASP A 72 4.04 -8.60 0.36
CA ASP A 72 4.30 -7.61 1.40
C ASP A 72 2.97 -7.06 1.92
N ARG A 73 2.30 -7.84 2.77
CA ARG A 73 1.02 -7.50 3.40
C ARG A 73 1.12 -7.62 4.90
N PRO A 74 0.37 -6.80 5.65
CA PRO A 74 0.31 -6.93 7.10
C PRO A 74 -0.34 -8.27 7.50
N ASP A 75 0.09 -8.84 8.63
CA ASP A 75 -0.43 -10.11 9.14
C ASP A 75 -1.93 -10.07 9.43
N TYR A 76 -2.42 -8.94 9.90
CA TYR A 76 -3.86 -8.71 10.12
C TYR A 76 -4.28 -7.34 9.63
N THR A 77 -5.37 -7.30 8.91
CA THR A 77 -6.13 -6.10 8.59
C THR A 77 -7.38 -6.06 9.47
N ILE A 78 -7.49 -5.07 10.32
CA ILE A 78 -8.65 -4.85 11.18
C ILE A 78 -9.64 -3.95 10.43
N THR A 79 -10.89 -4.39 10.34
CA THR A 79 -11.90 -3.70 9.53
C THR A 79 -13.16 -3.38 10.33
N LEU A 80 -13.83 -2.32 9.93
CA LEU A 80 -15.18 -1.99 10.35
C LEU A 80 -16.09 -2.07 9.13
N ARG A 81 -16.98 -3.09 9.10
CA ARG A 81 -17.92 -3.32 7.99
C ARG A 81 -17.22 -3.38 6.62
N GLY A 82 -16.07 -4.02 6.56
CA GLY A 82 -15.28 -4.16 5.34
C GLY A 82 -14.37 -2.96 5.03
N VAL A 83 -14.39 -1.89 5.84
CA VAL A 83 -13.48 -0.75 5.69
C VAL A 83 -12.28 -0.96 6.61
N PRO A 84 -11.05 -1.05 6.08
CA PRO A 84 -9.84 -1.13 6.89
C PRO A 84 -9.71 0.07 7.84
N LYS A 85 -9.31 -0.19 9.09
CA LYS A 85 -9.12 0.82 10.12
C LYS A 85 -7.68 0.92 10.59
N PHE A 86 -7.03 -0.21 10.80
CA PHE A 86 -5.61 -0.29 11.12
C PHE A 86 -5.06 -1.69 10.83
N PHE A 87 -3.74 -1.80 10.80
CA PHE A 87 -3.02 -3.05 10.64
C PHE A 87 -2.38 -3.52 11.94
N VAL A 88 -2.23 -4.84 12.05
CA VAL A 88 -1.41 -5.47 13.07
C VAL A 88 -0.35 -6.32 12.39
N GLU A 89 0.90 -6.04 12.69
CA GLU A 89 2.06 -6.82 12.28
C GLU A 89 2.50 -7.69 13.44
N ALA A 90 2.68 -8.96 13.20
CA ALA A 90 3.09 -9.95 14.17
C ALA A 90 4.56 -10.34 13.99
N LYS A 91 5.25 -10.64 15.06
CA LYS A 91 6.57 -11.24 15.04
C LYS A 91 6.66 -12.35 16.10
N LYS A 92 7.57 -13.29 15.91
CA LYS A 92 7.88 -14.27 16.96
C LYS A 92 8.58 -13.60 18.14
N PRO A 93 8.46 -14.10 19.39
CA PRO A 93 9.08 -13.48 20.56
C PRO A 93 10.62 -13.42 20.53
N ALA A 94 11.26 -14.25 19.70
CA ALA A 94 12.71 -14.18 19.49
C ALA A 94 13.17 -12.93 18.74
N VAL A 95 12.25 -12.18 18.12
CA VAL A 95 12.54 -10.87 17.50
C VAL A 95 12.33 -9.78 18.54
N ASP A 96 13.39 -9.10 18.90
CA ASP A 96 13.33 -7.97 19.85
C ASP A 96 12.84 -6.70 19.15
N ILE A 97 11.52 -6.51 19.11
CA ILE A 97 10.89 -5.33 18.47
C ILE A 97 11.17 -4.01 19.18
N THR A 98 11.89 -4.04 20.32
CA THR A 98 12.33 -2.83 21.00
C THR A 98 13.70 -2.35 20.56
N ARG A 99 14.44 -3.18 19.81
CA ARG A 99 15.80 -2.90 19.30
C ARG A 99 15.92 -3.06 17.80
N ASP A 100 15.21 -4.03 17.23
CA ASP A 100 15.18 -4.28 15.80
C ASP A 100 14.28 -3.24 15.12
N ALA A 101 14.84 -2.49 14.18
CA ALA A 101 14.14 -1.42 13.49
C ALA A 101 13.24 -1.92 12.34
N ASP A 102 13.63 -3.01 11.68
CA ASP A 102 12.94 -3.52 10.48
C ASP A 102 11.45 -3.78 10.69
N PRO A 103 10.99 -4.46 11.77
CA PRO A 103 9.56 -4.65 12.03
C PRO A 103 8.80 -3.33 12.22
N ALA A 104 9.42 -2.35 12.87
CA ALA A 104 8.81 -1.03 13.10
C ALA A 104 8.66 -0.25 11.78
N ILE A 105 9.71 -0.24 10.96
CA ILE A 105 9.72 0.38 9.64
C ILE A 105 8.66 -0.28 8.75
N GLN A 106 8.59 -1.61 8.72
CA GLN A 106 7.60 -2.37 7.96
C GLN A 106 6.18 -2.01 8.38
N THR A 107 5.89 -2.02 9.69
CA THR A 107 4.58 -1.68 10.25
C THR A 107 4.15 -0.26 9.88
N ARG A 108 5.06 0.70 9.98
CA ARG A 108 4.80 2.10 9.61
C ARG A 108 4.58 2.26 8.11
N LYS A 109 5.35 1.58 7.27
CA LYS A 109 5.15 1.57 5.81
C LYS A 109 3.76 1.09 5.44
N TYR A 110 3.28 0.00 6.04
CA TYR A 110 1.92 -0.49 5.80
C TYR A 110 0.86 0.57 6.16
N GLY A 111 0.92 1.12 7.36
CA GLY A 111 -0.05 2.11 7.81
C GLY A 111 -0.06 3.38 6.94
N TRP A 112 1.11 3.92 6.62
CA TRP A 112 1.24 5.11 5.77
C TRP A 112 0.68 4.89 4.35
N ASN A 113 1.01 3.77 3.70
CA ASN A 113 0.52 3.44 2.37
C ASN A 113 -1.01 3.25 2.32
N ALA A 114 -1.61 2.74 3.40
CA ALA A 114 -3.06 2.62 3.54
C ALA A 114 -3.75 3.89 4.02
N LYS A 115 -3.00 4.95 4.28
CA LYS A 115 -3.50 6.20 4.89
C LYS A 115 -4.12 6.00 6.27
N HIS A 116 -3.72 4.94 6.97
CA HIS A 116 -4.05 4.76 8.36
C HIS A 116 -3.22 5.72 9.21
N ARG A 117 -3.77 6.16 10.34
CA ARG A 117 -3.06 7.07 11.26
C ARG A 117 -2.30 6.33 12.34
N LEU A 118 -2.63 5.06 12.57
CA LEU A 118 -1.89 4.19 13.44
C LEU A 118 -1.78 2.76 12.87
N ALA A 119 -0.76 2.04 13.34
CA ALA A 119 -0.60 0.61 13.15
C ALA A 119 -0.02 -0.03 14.42
N VAL A 120 -0.22 -1.33 14.55
CA VAL A 120 0.19 -2.11 15.72
C VAL A 120 1.28 -3.09 15.30
N LEU A 121 2.36 -3.17 16.09
CA LEU A 121 3.39 -4.20 16.00
C LEU A 121 3.41 -4.99 17.31
N THR A 122 3.36 -6.32 17.24
CA THR A 122 3.42 -7.14 18.43
C THR A 122 4.13 -8.48 18.22
N ASN A 123 4.88 -8.91 19.22
CA ASN A 123 5.39 -10.26 19.36
C ASN A 123 4.85 -10.94 20.64
N PHE A 124 3.75 -10.41 21.14
CA PHE A 124 3.10 -10.65 22.42
C PHE A 124 3.93 -10.24 23.64
N GLU A 125 5.27 -10.40 23.66
CA GLU A 125 6.11 -9.84 24.73
C GLU A 125 5.91 -8.32 24.83
N TYR A 126 5.84 -7.67 23.67
CA TYR A 126 5.52 -6.25 23.56
C TYR A 126 4.38 -6.02 22.57
N LEU A 127 3.57 -5.03 22.89
CA LEU A 127 2.59 -4.44 21.99
C LEU A 127 2.96 -2.98 21.80
N ALA A 128 3.37 -2.64 20.59
CA ALA A 128 3.76 -1.30 20.19
C ALA A 128 2.72 -0.69 19.26
N ILE A 129 2.36 0.56 19.50
CA ILE A 129 1.47 1.35 18.64
C ILE A 129 2.29 2.45 18.00
N TYR A 130 2.24 2.52 16.68
CA TYR A 130 2.99 3.48 15.88
C TYR A 130 2.07 4.51 15.24
N ASP A 131 2.53 5.76 15.25
CA ASP A 131 2.00 6.81 14.39
C ASP A 131 2.45 6.52 12.95
N THR A 132 1.50 6.43 12.03
CA THR A 132 1.75 6.16 10.61
C THR A 132 1.39 7.32 9.70
N CYS A 133 1.27 8.53 10.27
CA CYS A 133 1.03 9.74 9.48
C CYS A 133 2.25 10.19 8.67
N HIS A 134 3.44 9.67 9.01
CA HIS A 134 4.71 10.05 8.40
C HIS A 134 5.39 8.87 7.72
N ILE A 135 6.12 9.16 6.63
CA ILE A 135 6.92 8.17 5.93
C ILE A 135 7.92 7.53 6.88
N ALA A 136 8.10 6.21 6.77
CA ALA A 136 9.17 5.51 7.45
C ALA A 136 10.43 5.52 6.56
N HIS A 137 11.55 5.96 7.13
CA HIS A 137 12.85 5.95 6.47
C HIS A 137 13.67 4.74 6.92
N GLU A 138 14.63 4.33 6.09
CA GLU A 138 15.50 3.17 6.38
C GLU A 138 16.36 3.35 7.62
N ASP A 139 16.77 4.59 7.88
CA ASP A 139 17.62 4.93 9.03
C ASP A 139 16.81 5.14 10.32
N ASP A 140 15.48 4.98 10.28
CA ASP A 140 14.64 5.14 11.46
C ASP A 140 14.87 3.99 12.44
N GLY A 141 15.16 4.34 13.69
CA GLY A 141 15.20 3.36 14.77
C GLY A 141 13.79 2.89 15.18
N CYS A 142 13.72 1.76 15.87
CA CYS A 142 12.44 1.16 16.34
C CYS A 142 11.58 2.09 17.22
N ALA A 143 12.15 3.14 17.82
CA ALA A 143 11.44 4.09 18.67
C ALA A 143 10.85 5.28 17.90
N VAL A 144 11.22 5.47 16.62
CA VAL A 144 10.71 6.57 15.79
C VAL A 144 9.23 6.38 15.56
N ALA A 145 8.44 7.42 15.82
CA ALA A 145 6.98 7.43 15.70
C ALA A 145 6.25 6.39 16.56
N ARG A 146 6.93 5.77 17.53
CA ARG A 146 6.30 4.86 18.47
C ARG A 146 5.50 5.66 19.51
N TYR A 147 4.17 5.55 19.41
CA TYR A 147 3.24 6.28 20.28
C TYR A 147 3.09 5.64 21.65
N ARG A 148 2.98 4.28 21.69
CA ARG A 148 2.86 3.48 22.93
C ARG A 148 3.68 2.21 22.81
N LEU A 149 4.12 1.73 23.96
CA LEU A 149 4.76 0.42 24.11
C LEU A 149 4.31 -0.18 25.43
N TYR A 150 3.71 -1.36 25.37
CA TYR A 150 3.28 -2.12 26.54
C TYR A 150 4.06 -3.43 26.58
N HIS A 151 4.62 -3.76 27.74
CA HIS A 151 5.18 -5.09 27.99
C HIS A 151 4.07 -6.03 28.48
N TYR A 152 4.12 -7.32 28.16
CA TYR A 152 3.05 -8.27 28.51
C TYR A 152 2.68 -8.30 29.99
N THR A 153 3.62 -8.02 30.89
CA THR A 153 3.40 -7.93 32.33
C THR A 153 2.50 -6.75 32.74
N GLU A 154 2.35 -5.77 31.86
CA GLU A 154 1.54 -4.57 32.07
C GLU A 154 0.14 -4.71 31.46
N TYR A 155 -0.12 -5.76 30.65
CA TYR A 155 -1.37 -5.87 29.88
C TYR A 155 -2.61 -5.82 30.75
N VAL A 156 -2.60 -6.48 31.90
CA VAL A 156 -3.75 -6.49 32.82
C VAL A 156 -3.96 -5.13 33.47
N GLU A 157 -2.89 -4.45 33.88
CA GLU A 157 -2.95 -3.13 34.50
C GLU A 157 -3.35 -2.06 33.49
N LYS A 158 -2.84 -2.17 32.26
CA LYS A 158 -3.02 -1.18 31.17
C LYS A 158 -4.14 -1.53 30.19
N ILE A 159 -4.97 -2.54 30.52
CA ILE A 159 -5.99 -3.03 29.58
C ILE A 159 -6.95 -1.93 29.13
N ASP A 160 -7.34 -1.02 30.02
CA ASP A 160 -8.27 0.06 29.68
C ASP A 160 -7.66 1.04 28.66
N GLU A 161 -6.35 1.29 28.75
CA GLU A 161 -5.63 2.09 27.73
C GLU A 161 -5.60 1.36 26.39
N ILE A 162 -5.29 0.06 26.39
CA ILE A 162 -5.23 -0.78 25.19
C ILE A 162 -6.61 -0.87 24.53
N VAL A 163 -7.66 -1.12 25.33
CA VAL A 163 -9.06 -1.14 24.89
C VAL A 163 -9.46 0.19 24.25
N GLY A 164 -9.13 1.31 24.91
CA GLY A 164 -9.43 2.65 24.41
C GLY A 164 -8.76 2.97 23.07
N LEU A 165 -7.70 2.24 22.70
CA LEU A 165 -6.97 2.46 21.45
C LEU A 165 -7.38 1.53 20.32
N ILE A 166 -7.52 0.21 20.58
CA ILE A 166 -7.60 -0.78 19.51
C ILE A 166 -8.69 -1.85 19.70
N ALA A 167 -9.54 -1.73 20.73
CA ALA A 167 -10.61 -2.71 20.90
C ALA A 167 -11.74 -2.51 19.88
N ARG A 168 -12.45 -3.61 19.61
CA ARG A 168 -13.57 -3.64 18.69
C ARG A 168 -14.64 -2.59 19.03
N ASP A 169 -15.07 -2.56 20.26
CA ASP A 169 -16.16 -1.67 20.69
C ASP A 169 -15.75 -0.19 20.54
N THR A 170 -14.49 0.16 20.81
CA THR A 170 -13.94 1.49 20.61
C THR A 170 -13.99 1.91 19.12
N VAL A 171 -13.68 0.96 18.23
CA VAL A 171 -13.78 1.21 16.77
C VAL A 171 -15.23 1.32 16.30
N TYR A 172 -16.12 0.47 16.83
CA TYR A 172 -17.53 0.45 16.44
C TYR A 172 -18.35 1.62 17.00
N SER A 173 -17.98 2.18 18.17
CA SER A 173 -18.61 3.38 18.74
C SER A 173 -18.23 4.67 18.01
N GLY A 174 -17.09 4.66 17.29
CA GLY A 174 -16.51 5.86 16.70
C GLY A 174 -15.50 6.58 17.60
N ASP A 175 -15.30 6.12 18.83
CA ASP A 175 -14.34 6.70 19.78
C ASP A 175 -12.90 6.59 19.27
N PHE A 176 -12.60 5.52 18.51
CA PHE A 176 -11.34 5.36 17.79
C PHE A 176 -11.07 6.50 16.83
N ASP A 177 -12.03 6.82 15.96
CA ASP A 177 -11.86 7.89 14.97
C ASP A 177 -11.74 9.25 15.67
N ALA A 178 -12.54 9.51 16.70
CA ALA A 178 -12.45 10.72 17.52
C ALA A 178 -11.09 10.85 18.23
N TYR A 179 -10.58 9.73 18.76
CA TYR A 179 -9.25 9.70 19.37
C TYR A 179 -8.13 10.01 18.36
N LEU A 180 -8.22 9.43 17.17
CA LEU A 180 -7.27 9.70 16.10
C LEU A 180 -7.31 11.17 15.66
N ASP A 181 -8.50 11.76 15.56
CA ASP A 181 -8.67 13.18 15.21
C ASP A 181 -8.02 14.11 16.23
N ALA A 182 -8.07 13.75 17.50
CA ALA A 182 -7.51 14.55 18.58
C ALA A 182 -5.98 14.40 18.74
N ASN A 183 -5.44 13.18 18.51
CA ASN A 183 -4.05 12.86 18.84
C ASN A 183 -3.13 12.69 17.62
N PHE A 184 -3.70 12.38 16.45
CA PHE A 184 -3.00 12.21 15.18
C PHE A 184 -3.67 13.09 14.11
N PRO A 185 -3.66 14.42 14.26
CA PRO A 185 -4.38 15.29 13.34
C PRO A 185 -3.81 15.16 11.93
N ALA A 186 -4.69 14.97 10.98
CA ALA A 186 -4.36 14.94 9.54
C ALA A 186 -4.00 16.35 9.02
N THR A 187 -3.42 17.22 9.87
CA THR A 187 -3.29 18.64 9.59
C THR A 187 -1.90 19.06 9.17
N GLY A 188 -1.90 19.71 8.04
CA GLY A 188 -1.06 20.86 7.74
C GLY A 188 0.43 20.58 7.54
N GLY A 189 0.84 20.36 6.31
CA GLY A 189 2.21 20.66 5.85
C GLY A 189 3.31 19.63 6.14
N GLN A 190 3.08 18.68 7.04
CA GLN A 190 4.06 17.63 7.37
C GLN A 190 3.60 16.21 7.01
N THR A 191 2.30 15.99 6.81
CA THR A 191 1.77 14.69 6.37
C THR A 191 1.69 14.67 4.85
N GLN A 192 2.78 14.32 4.19
CA GLN A 192 2.71 14.03 2.76
C GLN A 192 1.88 12.76 2.57
N GLN A 193 0.69 12.91 2.05
CA GLN A 193 -0.12 11.75 1.67
C GLN A 193 0.59 11.00 0.56
N VAL A 194 0.55 9.68 0.61
CA VAL A 194 1.15 8.78 -0.39
C VAL A 194 0.80 9.19 -1.82
N ASP A 195 -0.45 9.59 -2.06
CA ASP A 195 -0.89 10.04 -3.38
C ASP A 195 -0.15 11.29 -3.84
N THR A 196 -0.05 12.31 -2.98
CA THR A 196 0.60 13.58 -3.31
C THR A 196 2.09 13.37 -3.63
N LEU A 197 2.76 12.53 -2.85
CA LEU A 197 4.17 12.21 -3.08
C LEU A 197 4.35 11.47 -4.41
N PHE A 198 3.52 10.45 -4.68
CA PHE A 198 3.62 9.68 -5.91
C PHE A 198 3.29 10.53 -7.15
N LEU A 199 2.29 11.41 -7.05
CA LEU A 199 1.96 12.33 -8.13
C LEU A 199 3.08 13.36 -8.39
N SER A 200 3.78 13.81 -7.35
CA SER A 200 4.99 14.64 -7.52
C SER A 200 6.09 13.87 -8.27
N GLN A 201 6.32 12.62 -7.90
CA GLN A 201 7.28 11.73 -8.57
C GLN A 201 6.94 11.51 -10.05
N ILE A 202 5.66 11.27 -10.37
CA ILE A 202 5.19 11.19 -11.77
C ILE A 202 5.55 12.48 -12.53
N ASN A 203 5.34 13.63 -11.93
CA ASN A 203 5.66 14.91 -12.56
C ASN A 203 7.17 15.12 -12.75
N GLU A 204 8.00 14.67 -11.83
CA GLU A 204 9.45 14.68 -11.98
C GLU A 204 9.89 13.80 -13.16
N TRP A 205 9.35 12.59 -13.28
CA TRP A 205 9.61 11.72 -14.43
C TRP A 205 9.13 12.33 -15.75
N ARG A 206 7.94 12.96 -15.75
CA ARG A 206 7.44 13.66 -16.97
C ARG A 206 8.44 14.70 -17.44
N VAL A 207 8.97 15.53 -16.54
CA VAL A 207 9.93 16.57 -16.87
C VAL A 207 11.26 15.97 -17.33
N ALA A 208 11.79 14.97 -16.63
CA ALA A 208 13.06 14.33 -16.96
C ALA A 208 13.04 13.67 -18.34
N LEU A 209 12.05 12.79 -18.59
CA LEU A 209 11.87 12.10 -19.87
C LEU A 209 11.65 13.10 -21.01
N SER A 210 10.81 14.11 -20.77
CA SER A 210 10.51 15.11 -21.80
C SER A 210 11.71 15.96 -22.18
N ASN A 211 12.56 16.34 -21.23
CA ASN A 211 13.77 17.12 -21.55
C ASN A 211 14.77 16.29 -22.36
N GLU A 212 14.92 15.00 -22.03
CA GLU A 212 15.84 14.13 -22.79
C GLU A 212 15.37 13.93 -24.23
N LEU A 213 14.08 13.67 -24.45
CA LEU A 213 13.52 13.51 -25.78
C LEU A 213 13.51 14.83 -26.55
N TYR A 214 13.13 15.94 -25.92
CA TYR A 214 13.10 17.26 -26.55
C TYR A 214 14.48 17.69 -27.09
N ALA A 215 15.56 17.37 -26.38
CA ALA A 215 16.91 17.65 -26.82
C ALA A 215 17.32 16.95 -28.12
N GLN A 216 16.65 15.86 -28.50
CA GLN A 216 16.88 15.16 -29.77
C GLN A 216 16.23 15.83 -30.96
N GLY A 217 15.23 16.69 -30.72
CA GLY A 217 14.51 17.38 -31.81
C GLY A 217 13.61 16.45 -32.60
N GLY A 218 13.46 16.74 -33.92
CA GLY A 218 12.65 15.92 -34.82
C GLY A 218 11.17 15.86 -34.35
N ARG A 219 10.62 14.66 -34.23
CA ARG A 219 9.23 14.46 -33.77
C ARG A 219 8.98 15.00 -32.33
N TYR A 220 10.00 15.01 -31.53
CA TYR A 220 9.93 15.47 -30.11
C TYR A 220 9.97 17.00 -29.95
N ALA A 221 10.11 17.75 -31.03
CA ALA A 221 9.93 19.21 -30.99
C ALA A 221 8.44 19.61 -30.79
N SER A 222 7.49 18.72 -31.06
CA SER A 222 6.07 18.93 -30.78
C SER A 222 5.77 18.59 -29.32
N LEU A 223 5.29 19.57 -28.55
CA LEU A 223 4.88 19.35 -27.14
C LEU A 223 3.69 18.39 -27.01
N GLU A 224 2.82 18.31 -28.00
CA GLU A 224 1.69 17.39 -28.02
C GLU A 224 2.20 15.94 -28.15
N VAL A 225 3.00 15.66 -29.18
CA VAL A 225 3.62 14.32 -29.37
C VAL A 225 4.42 13.93 -28.12
N LEU A 226 5.23 14.87 -27.61
CA LEU A 226 6.07 14.63 -26.45
C LEU A 226 5.23 14.27 -25.20
N ASN A 227 4.13 15.01 -24.98
CA ASN A 227 3.22 14.72 -23.86
C ASN A 227 2.61 13.32 -23.96
N ASP A 228 2.16 12.94 -25.16
CA ASP A 228 1.46 11.66 -25.36
C ASP A 228 2.41 10.47 -25.17
N VAL A 229 3.60 10.48 -25.80
CA VAL A 229 4.55 9.36 -25.70
C VAL A 229 5.13 9.21 -24.27
N VAL A 230 5.39 10.33 -23.58
CA VAL A 230 5.89 10.30 -22.20
C VAL A 230 4.80 9.81 -21.24
N GLN A 231 3.57 10.26 -21.40
CA GLN A 231 2.43 9.78 -20.61
C GLN A 231 2.21 8.29 -20.82
N GLU A 232 2.22 7.82 -22.06
CA GLU A 232 2.04 6.40 -22.37
C GLU A 232 3.13 5.55 -21.72
N PHE A 233 4.39 5.95 -21.86
CA PHE A 233 5.53 5.23 -21.26
C PHE A 233 5.44 5.15 -19.73
N ILE A 234 5.12 6.25 -19.05
CA ILE A 234 4.94 6.26 -17.59
C ILE A 234 3.80 5.32 -17.19
N ASN A 235 2.67 5.38 -17.91
CA ASN A 235 1.53 4.50 -17.61
C ASN A 235 1.89 3.02 -17.79
N GLN A 236 2.66 2.66 -18.81
CA GLN A 236 3.12 1.29 -19.05
C GLN A 236 4.00 0.77 -17.88
N ILE A 237 4.98 1.56 -17.46
CA ILE A 237 5.87 1.20 -16.33
C ILE A 237 5.10 1.07 -15.03
N VAL A 238 4.27 2.06 -14.69
CA VAL A 238 3.46 2.05 -13.45
C VAL A 238 2.46 0.88 -13.45
N PHE A 239 1.83 0.59 -14.58
CA PHE A 239 0.93 -0.55 -14.72
C PHE A 239 1.65 -1.87 -14.44
N LEU A 240 2.82 -2.10 -15.02
CA LEU A 240 3.61 -3.31 -14.80
C LEU A 240 4.01 -3.45 -13.32
N ARG A 241 4.41 -2.34 -12.69
CA ARG A 241 4.78 -2.33 -11.27
C ARG A 241 3.60 -2.71 -10.36
N ILE A 242 2.41 -2.17 -10.66
CA ILE A 242 1.18 -2.51 -9.92
C ILE A 242 0.81 -3.98 -10.14
N CYS A 243 0.94 -4.49 -11.37
CA CYS A 243 0.70 -5.90 -11.66
C CYS A 243 1.60 -6.83 -10.83
N GLU A 244 2.88 -6.46 -10.66
CA GLU A 244 3.81 -7.22 -9.82
C GLU A 244 3.35 -7.29 -8.36
N ASP A 245 3.02 -6.16 -7.75
CA ASP A 245 2.57 -6.12 -6.35
C ASP A 245 1.21 -6.80 -6.14
N LYS A 246 0.37 -6.87 -7.18
CA LYS A 246 -0.89 -7.61 -7.15
C LYS A 246 -0.74 -9.10 -7.47
N ASN A 247 0.49 -9.61 -7.61
CA ASN A 247 0.78 -10.99 -8.05
C ASN A 247 0.10 -11.39 -9.37
N LEU A 248 -0.09 -10.46 -10.27
CA LEU A 248 -0.59 -10.74 -11.60
C LEU A 248 0.52 -11.32 -12.49
N PRO A 249 0.20 -11.92 -13.63
CA PRO A 249 1.21 -12.42 -14.56
C PRO A 249 2.31 -11.39 -14.87
N LEU A 250 3.53 -11.89 -15.16
CA LEU A 250 4.77 -11.13 -15.34
C LEU A 250 5.39 -10.61 -14.03
N TYR A 251 5.13 -11.31 -12.93
CA TYR A 251 5.69 -11.02 -11.60
C TYR A 251 7.22 -10.89 -11.62
N HIS A 252 7.76 -9.84 -10.97
CA HIS A 252 9.18 -9.44 -10.90
C HIS A 252 9.89 -9.19 -12.25
N LYS A 253 9.19 -9.19 -13.36
CA LYS A 253 9.81 -9.01 -14.68
C LYS A 253 10.32 -7.61 -14.93
N LEU A 254 9.63 -6.58 -14.39
CA LEU A 254 10.07 -5.19 -14.52
C LEU A 254 11.39 -4.97 -13.75
N LYS A 255 11.50 -5.48 -12.52
CA LYS A 255 12.73 -5.39 -11.73
C LYS A 255 13.91 -6.13 -12.41
N ASP A 256 13.64 -7.26 -13.05
CA ASP A 256 14.66 -8.04 -13.76
C ASP A 256 15.29 -7.27 -14.92
N THR A 257 14.56 -6.28 -15.52
CA THR A 257 15.09 -5.51 -16.67
C THR A 257 16.30 -4.64 -16.27
N ILE A 258 16.35 -4.15 -15.04
CA ILE A 258 17.40 -3.24 -14.55
C ILE A 258 18.63 -3.96 -13.98
N THR A 259 18.65 -5.30 -13.94
CA THR A 259 19.76 -6.07 -13.38
C THR A 259 21.02 -6.06 -14.27
N ASP A 260 20.85 -5.76 -15.56
CA ASP A 260 21.92 -5.71 -16.55
C ASP A 260 21.71 -4.49 -17.46
N ALA A 261 22.54 -3.47 -17.27
CA ALA A 261 22.38 -2.18 -17.94
C ALA A 261 22.46 -2.28 -19.47
N ASP A 262 23.32 -3.19 -20.00
CA ASP A 262 23.51 -3.36 -21.44
C ASP A 262 22.31 -4.07 -22.11
N GLN A 263 21.49 -4.75 -21.32
CA GLN A 263 20.32 -5.50 -21.78
C GLN A 263 19.00 -4.85 -21.34
N LEU A 264 19.02 -3.67 -20.71
CA LEU A 264 17.83 -3.03 -20.16
C LEU A 264 16.77 -2.77 -21.23
N GLN A 265 17.11 -2.04 -22.26
CA GLN A 265 16.16 -1.66 -23.33
C GLN A 265 15.60 -2.87 -24.07
N PRO A 266 16.40 -3.86 -24.55
CA PRO A 266 15.88 -5.06 -25.16
C PRO A 266 14.97 -5.88 -24.25
N LYS A 267 15.33 -6.02 -22.95
CA LYS A 267 14.50 -6.74 -21.98
C LYS A 267 13.18 -6.03 -21.71
N LEU A 268 13.21 -4.69 -21.63
CA LEU A 268 12.01 -3.90 -21.42
C LEU A 268 11.07 -3.97 -22.61
N GLU A 269 11.61 -3.91 -23.85
CA GLU A 269 10.81 -4.09 -25.07
C GLU A 269 10.15 -5.47 -25.12
N GLU A 270 10.89 -6.55 -24.78
CA GLU A 270 10.34 -7.90 -24.71
C GLU A 270 9.24 -8.01 -23.64
N LEU A 271 9.45 -7.35 -22.50
CA LEU A 271 8.45 -7.28 -21.42
C LEU A 271 7.18 -6.57 -21.89
N PHE A 272 7.29 -5.45 -22.61
CA PHE A 272 6.15 -4.72 -23.18
C PHE A 272 5.40 -5.60 -24.20
N ARG A 273 6.09 -6.27 -25.09
CA ARG A 273 5.48 -7.22 -26.05
C ARG A 273 4.78 -8.39 -25.33
N SER A 274 5.35 -8.86 -24.22
CA SER A 274 4.74 -9.91 -23.40
C SER A 274 3.50 -9.42 -22.66
N ALA A 275 3.52 -8.16 -22.18
CA ALA A 275 2.39 -7.52 -21.56
C ALA A 275 1.25 -7.28 -22.56
N ASP A 276 1.55 -6.83 -23.76
CA ASP A 276 0.55 -6.64 -24.82
C ASP A 276 -0.17 -7.95 -25.14
N ARG A 277 0.58 -9.02 -25.38
CA ARG A 277 0.01 -10.36 -25.62
C ARG A 277 -0.84 -10.87 -24.44
N ARG A 278 -0.44 -10.54 -23.21
CA ARG A 278 -1.10 -11.05 -22.01
C ARG A 278 -2.36 -10.30 -21.65
N TYR A 279 -2.28 -8.99 -21.69
CA TYR A 279 -3.36 -8.11 -21.20
C TYR A 279 -4.27 -7.61 -22.32
N ASN A 280 -3.80 -7.61 -23.57
CA ASN A 280 -4.55 -7.19 -24.75
C ASN A 280 -5.30 -5.87 -24.52
N SER A 281 -4.64 -4.92 -23.84
CA SER A 281 -5.26 -3.67 -23.40
C SER A 281 -5.11 -2.53 -24.41
N GLY A 282 -4.27 -2.72 -25.45
CA GLY A 282 -3.85 -1.65 -26.35
C GLY A 282 -2.83 -0.67 -25.75
N MET A 283 -2.56 -0.77 -24.44
CA MET A 283 -1.62 0.12 -23.74
C MET A 283 -0.16 -0.07 -24.20
N PHE A 284 0.21 -1.27 -24.68
CA PHE A 284 1.57 -1.61 -25.09
C PHE A 284 1.72 -1.73 -26.62
N SER A 285 0.69 -1.34 -27.38
CA SER A 285 0.69 -1.44 -28.86
C SER A 285 1.04 -0.12 -29.56
N GLY A 286 1.26 0.95 -28.81
CA GLY A 286 1.60 2.27 -29.33
C GLY A 286 3.08 2.40 -29.75
N GLU A 287 3.48 3.60 -30.10
CA GLU A 287 4.89 3.91 -30.37
C GLU A 287 5.69 3.90 -29.08
N ASP A 288 6.66 2.99 -28.98
CA ASP A 288 7.54 2.97 -27.83
C ASP A 288 8.71 3.97 -28.00
N ILE A 289 9.19 4.47 -26.86
CA ILE A 289 10.31 5.41 -26.77
C ILE A 289 11.51 4.79 -26.05
N ILE A 290 11.50 3.47 -25.86
CA ILE A 290 12.50 2.75 -25.05
C ILE A 290 13.91 3.02 -25.59
N PHE A 291 14.09 2.96 -26.90
CA PHE A 291 15.40 3.15 -27.53
C PHE A 291 15.77 4.61 -27.76
N ASP A 292 14.83 5.54 -27.58
CA ASP A 292 15.06 6.98 -27.67
C ASP A 292 15.48 7.59 -26.30
N LEU A 293 15.30 6.83 -25.20
CA LEU A 293 15.71 7.21 -23.85
C LEU A 293 17.03 6.56 -23.47
N SER A 294 17.83 7.22 -22.65
CA SER A 294 19.04 6.61 -22.08
C SER A 294 18.70 5.51 -21.08
N CYS A 295 19.56 4.50 -20.99
CA CYS A 295 19.41 3.45 -19.97
C CYS A 295 19.43 4.02 -18.55
N GLU A 296 20.15 5.12 -18.32
CA GLU A 296 20.26 5.76 -17.02
C GLU A 296 18.92 6.32 -16.53
N VAL A 297 18.21 7.06 -17.41
CA VAL A 297 16.91 7.65 -17.07
C VAL A 297 15.85 6.57 -16.87
N ILE A 298 15.79 5.55 -17.74
CA ILE A 298 14.85 4.42 -17.57
C ILE A 298 15.14 3.67 -16.28
N LYS A 299 16.41 3.37 -16.01
CA LYS A 299 16.84 2.65 -14.81
C LYS A 299 16.45 3.43 -13.54
N GLY A 300 16.77 4.73 -13.48
CA GLY A 300 16.42 5.58 -12.35
C GLY A 300 14.92 5.58 -12.08
N MET A 301 14.10 5.77 -13.13
CA MET A 301 12.65 5.73 -13.00
C MET A 301 12.13 4.37 -12.48
N ILE A 302 12.71 3.26 -12.92
CA ILE A 302 12.30 1.94 -12.44
C ILE A 302 12.77 1.74 -11.01
N GLU A 303 14.01 2.12 -10.64
CA GLU A 303 14.54 2.02 -9.28
C GLU A 303 13.68 2.80 -8.29
N ASP A 304 13.19 3.99 -8.65
CA ASP A 304 12.28 4.81 -7.84
C ASP A 304 10.94 4.12 -7.50
N LEU A 305 10.64 2.99 -8.14
CA LEU A 305 9.44 2.18 -7.88
C LEU A 305 9.69 1.01 -6.92
N TYR A 306 10.94 0.74 -6.53
CA TYR A 306 11.31 -0.38 -5.66
C TYR A 306 12.02 0.09 -4.40
N TYR A 307 11.82 -0.68 -3.34
CA TYR A 307 12.57 -0.50 -2.11
C TYR A 307 14.09 -0.74 -2.36
N PRO A 308 15.02 0.05 -1.78
CA PRO A 308 14.80 1.06 -0.72
C PRO A 308 14.39 2.47 -1.20
N GLN A 309 14.54 2.81 -2.46
CA GLN A 309 14.26 4.16 -2.98
C GLN A 309 12.77 4.53 -2.89
N SER A 310 11.91 3.53 -3.08
CA SER A 310 10.46 3.72 -3.07
C SER A 310 9.84 3.49 -1.70
N PRO A 311 9.04 4.44 -1.18
CA PRO A 311 8.22 4.21 0.00
C PRO A 311 6.88 3.51 -0.33
N TYR A 312 6.58 3.28 -1.62
CA TYR A 312 5.26 2.84 -2.10
C TYR A 312 5.08 1.33 -2.03
N LEU A 313 3.90 0.90 -1.54
CA LEU A 313 3.45 -0.49 -1.54
C LEU A 313 2.15 -0.57 -2.36
N PHE A 314 2.26 -0.83 -3.66
CA PHE A 314 1.13 -0.80 -4.59
C PHE A 314 0.09 -1.90 -4.35
N ASN A 315 0.41 -2.95 -3.60
CA ASN A 315 -0.56 -3.94 -3.14
C ASN A 315 -1.51 -3.38 -2.07
N ILE A 316 -1.08 -2.36 -1.31
CA ILE A 316 -1.83 -1.71 -0.23
C ILE A 316 -2.50 -0.43 -0.70
N ILE A 317 -1.82 0.34 -1.56
CA ILE A 317 -2.34 1.60 -2.10
C ILE A 317 -3.68 1.37 -2.81
N GLU A 318 -4.64 2.24 -2.54
CA GLU A 318 -5.98 2.16 -3.14
C GLU A 318 -5.94 2.32 -4.68
N PRO A 319 -6.78 1.57 -5.42
CA PRO A 319 -6.85 1.65 -6.89
C PRO A 319 -7.17 3.03 -7.46
N ASN A 320 -7.76 3.93 -6.66
CA ASN A 320 -8.08 5.30 -7.06
C ASN A 320 -6.83 6.14 -7.41
N LEU A 321 -5.63 5.69 -6.99
CA LEU A 321 -4.38 6.35 -7.36
C LEU A 321 -4.19 6.43 -8.89
N LEU A 322 -4.55 5.36 -9.63
CA LEU A 322 -4.51 5.39 -11.11
C LEU A 322 -5.42 6.47 -11.69
N GLY A 323 -6.62 6.64 -11.12
CA GLY A 323 -7.52 7.72 -11.52
C GLY A 323 -6.90 9.11 -11.29
N LYS A 324 -6.20 9.31 -10.18
CA LYS A 324 -5.50 10.57 -9.89
C LYS A 324 -4.32 10.82 -10.82
N ILE A 325 -3.60 9.79 -11.25
CA ILE A 325 -2.57 9.92 -12.27
C ILE A 325 -3.17 10.42 -13.59
N CYS A 326 -4.28 9.81 -14.02
CA CYS A 326 -5.00 10.28 -15.20
C CYS A 326 -5.46 11.73 -15.06
N GLU A 327 -5.97 12.14 -13.90
CA GLU A 327 -6.40 13.50 -13.63
C GLU A 327 -5.26 14.52 -13.76
N ILE A 328 -4.06 14.21 -13.24
CA ILE A 328 -2.87 15.07 -13.44
C ILE A 328 -2.55 15.25 -14.93
N PHE A 329 -2.54 14.17 -15.69
CA PHE A 329 -2.27 14.25 -17.13
C PHE A 329 -3.34 15.05 -17.88
N LEU A 330 -4.56 15.09 -17.38
CA LEU A 330 -5.63 15.89 -17.94
C LEU A 330 -5.54 17.38 -17.56
N THR A 331 -5.05 17.68 -16.34
CA THR A 331 -5.02 19.05 -15.79
C THR A 331 -3.74 19.80 -16.05
N GLU A 332 -2.62 19.08 -16.21
CA GLU A 332 -1.29 19.64 -16.43
C GLU A 332 -0.73 19.22 -17.79
N GLN A 333 0.01 20.12 -18.42
CA GLN A 333 0.64 19.90 -19.73
C GLN A 333 2.11 20.29 -19.70
N LEU A 334 2.88 19.70 -20.62
CA LEU A 334 4.24 20.14 -20.87
C LEU A 334 4.24 21.56 -21.48
N VAL A 335 5.14 22.39 -21.01
CA VAL A 335 5.36 23.75 -21.50
C VAL A 335 6.83 24.00 -21.76
N LEU A 336 7.15 24.79 -22.76
CA LEU A 336 8.52 25.24 -23.00
C LEU A 336 8.77 26.47 -22.11
N LEU A 337 9.82 26.39 -21.28
CA LEU A 337 10.25 27.46 -20.40
C LEU A 337 11.20 28.42 -21.15
N GLU A 338 11.43 29.62 -20.58
CA GLU A 338 12.31 30.65 -21.17
C GLU A 338 13.76 30.20 -21.37
N ASN A 339 14.24 29.27 -20.55
CA ASN A 339 15.58 28.66 -20.66
C ASN A 339 15.67 27.53 -21.70
N ASN A 340 14.64 27.36 -22.51
CA ASN A 340 14.52 26.31 -23.54
C ASN A 340 14.51 24.86 -22.96
N THR A 341 14.05 24.69 -21.73
CA THR A 341 13.76 23.37 -21.14
C THR A 341 12.26 23.13 -21.04
N ILE A 342 11.88 21.85 -20.89
CA ILE A 342 10.50 21.46 -20.70
C ILE A 342 10.16 21.52 -19.21
N GLY A 343 9.03 22.13 -18.89
CA GLY A 343 8.44 22.17 -17.56
C GLY A 343 6.95 21.81 -17.60
N LEU A 344 6.27 21.99 -16.48
CA LEU A 344 4.83 21.72 -16.36
C LEU A 344 4.05 23.03 -16.20
N GLY A 345 2.91 23.08 -16.86
CA GLY A 345 1.97 24.20 -16.78
C GLY A 345 0.53 23.70 -16.75
N LYS A 346 -0.36 24.47 -16.16
CA LYS A 346 -1.79 24.13 -16.14
C LYS A 346 -2.40 24.32 -17.52
N LYS A 347 -3.21 23.37 -17.97
CA LYS A 347 -3.99 23.50 -19.21
C LYS A 347 -5.01 24.64 -19.07
N LYS A 348 -5.11 25.49 -20.09
CA LYS A 348 -6.03 26.64 -20.08
C LYS A 348 -7.50 26.23 -19.91
N ASP A 349 -7.89 25.11 -20.48
CA ASP A 349 -9.26 24.58 -20.43
C ASP A 349 -9.64 24.01 -19.06
N CYS A 350 -8.65 23.60 -18.24
CA CYS A 350 -8.88 23.09 -16.88
C CYS A 350 -9.12 24.21 -15.85
N GLN A 351 -8.91 25.47 -16.21
CA GLN A 351 -9.33 26.59 -15.35
C GLN A 351 -10.85 26.62 -15.13
N ASN A 352 -11.62 25.96 -15.98
CA ASN A 352 -13.09 25.89 -15.93
C ASN A 352 -13.66 24.67 -15.18
N ARG A 353 -12.84 23.88 -14.45
CA ARG A 353 -13.28 22.75 -13.62
C ARG A 353 -14.13 21.67 -14.36
N SER A 354 -13.88 21.43 -15.63
CA SER A 354 -14.68 20.50 -16.44
C SER A 354 -14.28 19.04 -16.33
N VAL A 355 -13.18 18.71 -15.65
CA VAL A 355 -12.74 17.33 -15.41
C VAL A 355 -12.70 17.08 -13.92
N VAL A 356 -13.60 16.24 -13.43
CA VAL A 356 -13.66 15.81 -12.03
C VAL A 356 -13.80 14.30 -12.03
N THR A 357 -12.87 13.60 -11.35
CA THR A 357 -13.00 12.16 -11.14
C THR A 357 -14.19 11.85 -10.24
N THR A 358 -14.88 10.75 -10.51
CA THR A 358 -16.01 10.33 -9.67
C THR A 358 -15.52 10.02 -8.25
N PRO A 359 -16.08 10.64 -7.20
CA PRO A 359 -15.70 10.36 -5.82
C PRO A 359 -15.79 8.87 -5.47
N THR A 360 -14.83 8.37 -4.70
CA THR A 360 -14.69 6.95 -4.34
C THR A 360 -15.96 6.38 -3.69
N GLU A 361 -16.67 7.16 -2.88
CA GLU A 361 -17.93 6.76 -2.24
C GLU A 361 -19.02 6.49 -3.25
N ILE A 362 -19.10 7.30 -4.32
CA ILE A 362 -20.06 7.11 -5.41
C ILE A 362 -19.70 5.85 -6.20
N VAL A 363 -18.40 5.66 -6.52
CA VAL A 363 -17.92 4.45 -7.22
C VAL A 363 -18.26 3.20 -6.39
N LYS A 364 -17.95 3.20 -5.08
CA LYS A 364 -18.32 2.09 -4.18
C LYS A 364 -19.81 1.81 -4.20
N TYR A 365 -20.62 2.85 -4.09
CA TYR A 365 -22.09 2.70 -4.14
C TYR A 365 -22.54 2.09 -5.47
N MET A 366 -22.02 2.54 -6.60
CA MET A 366 -22.34 2.01 -7.93
C MET A 366 -21.96 0.53 -8.04
N VAL A 367 -20.74 0.16 -7.63
CA VAL A 367 -20.25 -1.22 -7.63
C VAL A 367 -21.10 -2.10 -6.73
N ASP A 368 -21.44 -1.67 -5.53
CA ASP A 368 -22.29 -2.41 -4.60
C ASP A 368 -23.70 -2.64 -5.14
N LYS A 369 -24.25 -1.69 -5.88
CA LYS A 369 -25.61 -1.79 -6.46
C LYS A 369 -25.67 -2.58 -7.77
N THR A 370 -24.53 -2.79 -8.41
CA THR A 370 -24.43 -3.47 -9.71
C THR A 370 -23.58 -4.74 -9.62
N LEU A 371 -22.27 -4.63 -9.71
CA LEU A 371 -21.34 -5.76 -9.79
C LEU A 371 -21.42 -6.69 -8.59
N SER A 372 -21.49 -6.17 -7.38
CA SER A 372 -21.54 -7.01 -6.17
C SER A 372 -22.74 -7.94 -6.20
N LYS A 373 -23.90 -7.46 -6.65
CA LYS A 373 -25.12 -8.27 -6.79
C LYS A 373 -24.99 -9.34 -7.88
N VAL A 374 -24.34 -9.01 -9.00
CA VAL A 374 -24.15 -9.95 -10.11
C VAL A 374 -23.12 -11.03 -9.74
N CYS A 375 -22.15 -10.70 -8.89
CA CYS A 375 -21.13 -11.62 -8.41
C CYS A 375 -21.58 -12.49 -7.23
N GLU A 376 -22.67 -12.13 -6.55
CA GLU A 376 -23.16 -12.85 -5.37
C GLU A 376 -23.43 -14.34 -5.67
N GLY A 377 -22.83 -15.21 -4.86
CA GLY A 377 -22.96 -16.67 -5.00
C GLY A 377 -22.20 -17.30 -6.17
N LYS A 378 -21.43 -16.54 -6.94
CA LYS A 378 -20.64 -17.04 -8.08
C LYS A 378 -19.23 -17.47 -7.67
N THR A 379 -18.73 -18.48 -8.35
CA THR A 379 -17.32 -18.90 -8.26
C THR A 379 -16.41 -17.91 -8.99
N PRO A 380 -15.09 -17.86 -8.68
CA PRO A 380 -14.14 -17.04 -9.41
C PRO A 380 -14.17 -17.24 -10.93
N SER A 381 -14.31 -18.48 -11.39
CA SER A 381 -14.40 -18.80 -12.82
C SER A 381 -15.67 -18.24 -13.49
N GLU A 382 -16.78 -18.20 -12.77
CA GLU A 382 -18.02 -17.61 -13.30
C GLU A 382 -17.93 -16.09 -13.30
N ILE A 383 -17.26 -15.48 -12.32
CA ILE A 383 -17.04 -14.02 -12.27
C ILE A 383 -16.18 -13.55 -13.45
N LEU A 384 -15.16 -14.32 -13.84
CA LEU A 384 -14.31 -14.00 -15.00
C LEU A 384 -15.07 -13.95 -16.34
N ASN A 385 -16.26 -14.55 -16.42
CA ASN A 385 -17.11 -14.50 -17.61
C ASN A 385 -18.12 -13.35 -17.60
N ILE A 386 -18.11 -12.49 -16.57
CA ILE A 386 -19.01 -11.33 -16.51
C ILE A 386 -18.42 -10.21 -17.37
N SER A 387 -19.21 -9.71 -18.30
CA SER A 387 -18.87 -8.52 -19.07
C SER A 387 -19.37 -7.27 -18.36
N VAL A 388 -18.51 -6.28 -18.25
CA VAL A 388 -18.82 -4.97 -17.66
C VAL A 388 -18.66 -3.92 -18.76
N ALA A 389 -19.64 -3.04 -18.90
CA ALA A 389 -19.55 -1.87 -19.78
C ALA A 389 -19.79 -0.61 -18.93
N ASP A 390 -18.86 0.34 -19.06
CA ASP A 390 -19.03 1.70 -18.57
C ASP A 390 -19.34 2.57 -19.82
N ILE A 391 -20.55 3.16 -19.81
CA ILE A 391 -21.03 3.99 -20.92
C ILE A 391 -21.00 5.43 -20.41
N ALA A 392 -19.85 6.08 -20.52
CA ALA A 392 -19.63 7.48 -20.17
C ALA A 392 -19.80 8.41 -21.38
#